data_b60f476a7a3369c8bb1ab2ff96b704e6
#
_entry.id   b60f476a7a3369c8bb1ab2ff96b704e6
#
_cell.length_a   1.000
_cell.length_b   1.000
_cell.length_c   1.000
_cell.angle_alpha   90.00
_cell.angle_beta   90.00
_cell.angle_gamma   90.00
#
_symmetry.space_group_name_H-M   'P 1'
#
loop_
_entity.id
_entity.type
_entity.pdbx_description
1 polymer ?
#
loop_
_entity_poly.entity_id
_entity_poly.type
_entity_poly.pdbx_seq_one_letter_code
_entity_poly.pdbx_strand_id
1 'polypeptide(L)'
;AEYCVAYKPNLAFYECMGTRGMASFERTVKYLKEQYPDHFIIADAKRGDIGNTSAMYARTFFEEYDVDSLTVAPYMGEDSVTPFLQYEGKWVILLALTSNKGSHDFQLTEDKEGERLFEKVIRKSQAWGSADNMMYVVGATQGTMFKDIRAVAPDHFLLVPGVGAQGGSLQEVCRYGMTRDCGLLVNSSRGIIYASTGEDFARAAAAKAEELQAEMAAELDNMQAQG
;
A
#
# COMPACT_ATOMS: atom_id res chain seq x y z
N ALA A 1 -5.20 3.96 -16.96
CA ALA A 1 -5.28 5.17 -16.15
C ALA A 1 -6.70 5.50 -15.73
N GLU A 2 -7.68 5.35 -16.61
CA GLU A 2 -9.09 5.73 -16.37
C GLU A 2 -9.74 4.99 -15.20
N TYR A 3 -9.24 3.81 -14.85
CA TYR A 3 -9.84 2.91 -13.85
C TYR A 3 -9.07 2.81 -12.53
N CYS A 4 -8.09 3.68 -12.30
CA CYS A 4 -7.31 3.65 -11.05
C CYS A 4 -6.87 5.05 -10.64
N VAL A 5 -6.64 5.20 -9.34
CA VAL A 5 -6.13 6.45 -8.73
C VAL A 5 -4.64 6.37 -8.39
N ALA A 6 -4.08 5.16 -8.43
CA ALA A 6 -2.69 4.92 -8.06
C ALA A 6 -2.06 3.77 -8.86
N TYR A 7 -0.75 3.84 -9.03
CA TYR A 7 0.08 2.75 -9.57
C TYR A 7 1.05 2.27 -8.50
N LYS A 8 1.13 0.96 -8.33
CA LYS A 8 2.00 0.35 -7.32
C LYS A 8 3.00 -0.64 -7.96
N PRO A 9 4.07 -0.14 -8.62
CA PRO A 9 5.14 -1.00 -9.10
C PRO A 9 5.85 -1.69 -7.94
N ASN A 10 5.99 -3.02 -8.03
CA ASN A 10 6.71 -3.81 -7.05
C ASN A 10 8.17 -3.96 -7.47
N LEU A 11 9.08 -3.40 -6.68
CA LEU A 11 10.50 -3.28 -6.98
C LEU A 11 11.19 -4.63 -7.18
N ALA A 12 10.74 -5.69 -6.51
CA ALA A 12 11.35 -7.02 -6.65
C ALA A 12 11.39 -7.50 -8.11
N PHE A 13 10.37 -7.18 -8.91
CA PHE A 13 10.30 -7.56 -10.33
C PHE A 13 11.17 -6.69 -11.25
N TYR A 14 11.58 -5.52 -10.80
CA TYR A 14 12.55 -4.67 -11.48
C TYR A 14 13.98 -4.99 -11.03
N GLU A 15 14.21 -5.07 -9.73
CA GLU A 15 15.52 -5.32 -9.14
C GLU A 15 16.11 -6.68 -9.55
N CYS A 16 15.28 -7.72 -9.70
CA CYS A 16 15.73 -9.03 -10.16
C CYS A 16 16.33 -9.03 -11.58
N MET A 17 16.09 -7.98 -12.36
CA MET A 17 16.67 -7.77 -13.70
C MET A 17 17.91 -6.86 -13.67
N GLY A 18 18.42 -6.50 -12.49
CA GLY A 18 19.58 -5.65 -12.30
C GLY A 18 19.40 -4.24 -12.89
N THR A 19 20.47 -3.66 -13.39
CA THR A 19 20.48 -2.29 -13.93
C THR A 19 19.41 -2.06 -15.01
N ARG A 20 19.19 -3.06 -15.87
CA ARG A 20 18.17 -2.98 -16.92
C ARG A 20 16.74 -2.87 -16.34
N GLY A 21 16.46 -3.60 -15.27
CA GLY A 21 15.19 -3.52 -14.58
C GLY A 21 14.99 -2.17 -13.91
N MET A 22 16.00 -1.68 -13.22
CA MET A 22 15.94 -0.36 -12.57
C MET A 22 15.79 0.78 -13.57
N ALA A 23 16.47 0.73 -14.73
CA ALA A 23 16.24 1.68 -15.82
C ALA A 23 14.79 1.61 -16.37
N SER A 24 14.17 0.42 -16.35
CA SER A 24 12.75 0.28 -16.73
C SER A 24 11.83 0.87 -15.67
N PHE A 25 12.13 0.70 -14.39
CA PHE A 25 11.40 1.32 -13.29
C PHE A 25 11.43 2.86 -13.40
N GLU A 26 12.62 3.44 -13.55
CA GLU A 26 12.80 4.88 -13.74
C GLU A 26 11.95 5.42 -14.90
N ARG A 27 12.04 4.78 -16.07
CA ARG A 27 11.23 5.17 -17.24
C ARG A 27 9.73 5.05 -16.99
N THR A 28 9.31 4.02 -16.23
CA THR A 28 7.89 3.83 -15.88
C THR A 28 7.41 4.97 -14.99
N VAL A 29 8.13 5.31 -13.94
CA VAL A 29 7.77 6.41 -13.04
C VAL A 29 7.73 7.74 -13.80
N LYS A 30 8.75 8.03 -14.60
CA LYS A 30 8.82 9.25 -15.41
C LYS A 30 7.63 9.35 -16.36
N TYR A 31 7.30 8.27 -17.06
CA TYR A 31 6.14 8.21 -17.95
C TYR A 31 4.81 8.49 -17.22
N LEU A 32 4.63 7.88 -16.03
CA LEU A 32 3.44 8.10 -15.21
C LEU A 32 3.34 9.55 -14.75
N LYS A 33 4.42 10.13 -14.28
CA LYS A 33 4.48 11.55 -13.86
C LYS A 33 4.17 12.52 -15.00
N GLU A 34 4.67 12.23 -16.20
CA GLU A 34 4.45 13.09 -17.38
C GLU A 34 3.04 12.96 -17.97
N GLN A 35 2.50 11.75 -18.05
CA GLN A 35 1.24 11.47 -18.72
C GLN A 35 0.02 11.45 -17.78
N TYR A 36 0.23 11.15 -16.51
CA TYR A 36 -0.81 10.98 -15.51
C TYR A 36 -0.41 11.63 -14.17
N PRO A 37 -0.19 12.96 -14.15
CA PRO A 37 0.37 13.66 -12.98
C PRO A 37 -0.52 13.58 -11.74
N ASP A 38 -1.82 13.33 -11.89
CA ASP A 38 -2.77 13.21 -10.79
C ASP A 38 -2.82 11.80 -10.16
N HIS A 39 -2.07 10.82 -10.72
CA HIS A 39 -2.04 9.47 -10.18
C HIS A 39 -0.95 9.33 -9.12
N PHE A 40 -1.32 8.71 -8.01
CA PHE A 40 -0.41 8.45 -6.91
C PHE A 40 0.51 7.26 -7.20
N ILE A 41 1.82 7.44 -7.08
CA ILE A 41 2.82 6.41 -7.39
C ILE A 41 3.39 5.83 -6.10
N ILE A 42 3.17 4.52 -5.91
CA ILE A 42 3.61 3.77 -4.73
C ILE A 42 4.79 2.88 -5.11
N ALA A 43 6.00 3.17 -4.66
CA ALA A 43 7.11 2.23 -4.77
C ALA A 43 6.95 1.12 -3.73
N ASP A 44 6.54 -0.07 -4.17
CA ASP A 44 6.42 -1.23 -3.28
C ASP A 44 7.78 -1.93 -3.12
N ALA A 45 8.64 -1.34 -2.29
CA ALA A 45 10.04 -1.73 -2.11
C ALA A 45 10.34 -2.32 -0.74
N LYS A 46 9.49 -2.07 0.26
CA LYS A 46 9.63 -2.55 1.65
C LYS A 46 11.03 -2.29 2.21
N ARG A 47 11.48 -1.03 2.07
CA ARG A 47 12.79 -0.59 2.58
C ARG A 47 12.75 -0.40 4.09
N GLY A 48 13.92 -0.40 4.67
CA GLY A 48 14.16 -0.14 6.09
C GLY A 48 15.61 -0.42 6.41
N ASP A 49 16.23 0.53 7.08
CA ASP A 49 17.57 0.46 7.63
C ASP A 49 17.65 1.52 8.74
N ILE A 50 18.78 1.74 9.35
CA ILE A 50 18.92 2.73 10.41
C ILE A 50 19.59 4.02 9.95
N GLY A 51 19.15 5.15 10.50
CA GLY A 51 19.78 6.45 10.37
C GLY A 51 20.13 6.84 8.92
N ASN A 52 21.41 7.09 8.67
CA ASN A 52 21.92 7.54 7.36
C ASN A 52 21.62 6.57 6.22
N THR A 53 21.67 5.26 6.45
CA THR A 53 21.36 4.26 5.41
C THR A 53 19.90 4.36 5.00
N SER A 54 19.00 4.48 5.98
CA SER A 54 17.58 4.71 5.67
C SER A 54 17.35 6.02 4.92
N ALA A 55 18.07 7.09 5.26
CA ALA A 55 18.03 8.36 4.53
C ALA A 55 18.49 8.23 3.07
N MET A 56 19.47 7.37 2.77
CA MET A 56 19.89 7.10 1.38
C MET A 56 18.81 6.37 0.59
N TYR A 57 18.09 5.44 1.21
CA TYR A 57 16.90 4.83 0.58
C TYR A 57 15.80 5.87 0.33
N ALA A 58 15.53 6.74 1.30
CA ALA A 58 14.52 7.80 1.15
C ALA A 58 14.89 8.73 -0.03
N ARG A 59 16.13 9.16 -0.10
CA ARG A 59 16.66 9.97 -1.20
C ARG A 59 16.48 9.28 -2.56
N THR A 60 16.80 7.99 -2.65
CA THR A 60 16.64 7.21 -3.89
C THR A 60 15.21 7.28 -4.43
N PHE A 61 14.22 7.06 -3.56
CA PHE A 61 12.85 6.97 -4.01
C PHE A 61 12.17 8.34 -4.14
N PHE A 62 12.46 9.28 -3.27
CA PHE A 62 11.78 10.57 -3.24
C PHE A 62 12.47 11.68 -4.03
N GLU A 63 13.80 11.61 -4.21
CA GLU A 63 14.53 12.59 -5.02
C GLU A 63 14.88 12.04 -6.41
N GLU A 64 15.51 10.86 -6.50
CA GLU A 64 16.00 10.34 -7.79
C GLU A 64 14.86 9.80 -8.67
N TYR A 65 13.94 9.02 -8.09
CA TYR A 65 12.78 8.49 -8.83
C TYR A 65 11.51 9.34 -8.70
N ASP A 66 11.46 10.24 -7.75
CA ASP A 66 10.32 11.13 -7.48
C ASP A 66 8.97 10.41 -7.35
N VAL A 67 8.94 9.25 -6.69
CA VAL A 67 7.67 8.59 -6.36
C VAL A 67 6.93 9.35 -5.24
N ASP A 68 5.62 9.15 -5.13
CA ASP A 68 4.82 9.83 -4.12
C ASP A 68 4.86 9.11 -2.77
N SER A 69 5.08 7.79 -2.79
CA SER A 69 5.13 7.00 -1.56
C SER A 69 6.01 5.76 -1.66
N LEU A 70 6.40 5.26 -0.49
CA LEU A 70 7.27 4.09 -0.35
C LEU A 70 6.74 3.17 0.74
N THR A 71 6.71 1.86 0.47
CA THR A 71 6.46 0.87 1.53
C THR A 71 7.72 0.67 2.37
N VAL A 72 7.56 0.71 3.70
CA VAL A 72 8.65 0.66 4.68
C VAL A 72 8.36 -0.42 5.72
N ALA A 73 9.40 -1.13 6.14
CA ALA A 73 9.34 -2.16 7.17
C ALA A 73 9.67 -1.57 8.55
N PRO A 74 8.83 -1.78 9.57
CA PRO A 74 9.00 -1.14 10.89
C PRO A 74 9.89 -1.90 11.87
N TYR A 75 10.36 -3.09 11.53
CA TYR A 75 10.95 -4.03 12.48
C TYR A 75 12.16 -3.46 13.26
N MET A 76 12.94 -2.56 12.65
CA MET A 76 14.08 -1.91 13.32
C MET A 76 13.71 -0.65 14.13
N GLY A 77 12.44 -0.28 14.20
CA GLY A 77 11.95 0.80 15.06
C GLY A 77 11.92 2.18 14.40
N GLU A 78 11.81 3.22 15.23
CA GLU A 78 11.58 4.61 14.82
C GLU A 78 12.64 5.15 13.86
N ASP A 79 13.91 4.96 14.17
CA ASP A 79 15.04 5.45 13.38
C ASP A 79 15.18 4.78 12.01
N SER A 80 14.45 3.69 11.76
CA SER A 80 14.32 3.09 10.43
C SER A 80 13.22 3.71 9.57
N VAL A 81 12.26 4.41 10.18
CA VAL A 81 11.07 4.96 9.53
C VAL A 81 11.14 6.48 9.38
N THR A 82 11.58 7.18 10.43
CA THR A 82 11.58 8.66 10.47
C THR A 82 12.39 9.33 9.35
N PRO A 83 13.49 8.78 8.81
CA PRO A 83 14.19 9.39 7.68
C PRO A 83 13.32 9.54 6.42
N PHE A 84 12.34 8.65 6.21
CA PHE A 84 11.40 8.77 5.08
C PHE A 84 10.34 9.84 5.31
N LEU A 85 10.01 10.16 6.55
CA LEU A 85 9.01 11.18 6.92
C LEU A 85 9.53 12.62 6.84
N GLN A 86 10.83 12.82 6.53
CA GLN A 86 11.42 14.15 6.39
C GLN A 86 11.07 14.84 5.05
N TYR A 87 10.42 14.16 4.13
CA TYR A 87 10.10 14.65 2.80
C TYR A 87 8.67 15.20 2.74
N GLU A 88 8.54 16.49 2.60
CA GLU A 88 7.24 17.15 2.47
C GLU A 88 6.49 16.66 1.22
N GLY A 89 5.21 16.41 1.33
CA GLY A 89 4.36 15.91 0.24
C GLY A 89 4.59 14.46 -0.15
N LYS A 90 5.47 13.73 0.58
CA LYS A 90 5.72 12.30 0.37
C LYS A 90 5.09 11.46 1.48
N TRP A 91 4.80 10.20 1.18
CA TRP A 91 4.10 9.30 2.08
C TRP A 91 4.92 8.06 2.42
N VAL A 92 4.87 7.66 3.67
CA VAL A 92 5.35 6.35 4.13
C VAL A 92 4.15 5.41 4.21
N ILE A 93 4.27 4.22 3.63
CA ILE A 93 3.29 3.15 3.79
C ILE A 93 3.93 2.05 4.62
N LEU A 94 3.61 2.04 5.91
CA LEU A 94 4.25 1.17 6.88
C LEU A 94 3.61 -0.21 6.90
N LEU A 95 4.41 -1.28 6.90
CA LEU A 95 3.90 -2.64 7.04
C LEU A 95 3.32 -2.83 8.44
N ALA A 96 2.04 -3.20 8.51
CA ALA A 96 1.36 -3.51 9.77
C ALA A 96 0.90 -4.97 9.81
N LEU A 97 -0.16 -5.33 9.09
CA LEU A 97 -0.70 -6.68 9.07
C LEU A 97 -0.75 -7.21 7.64
N THR A 98 0.02 -8.23 7.33
CA THR A 98 0.12 -8.79 5.98
C THR A 98 -0.79 -10.02 5.81
N SER A 99 -1.12 -10.37 4.54
CA SER A 99 -2.07 -11.43 4.22
C SER A 99 -1.45 -12.84 4.15
N ASN A 100 -0.12 -12.95 4.19
CA ASN A 100 0.58 -14.23 4.10
C ASN A 100 0.51 -15.02 5.40
N LYS A 101 0.59 -16.35 5.31
CA LYS A 101 0.55 -17.24 6.48
C LYS A 101 1.62 -16.93 7.53
N GLY A 102 2.82 -16.51 7.10
CA GLY A 102 3.92 -16.14 8.00
C GLY A 102 3.66 -14.88 8.85
N SER A 103 2.56 -14.15 8.65
CA SER A 103 2.14 -13.07 9.54
C SER A 103 1.89 -13.56 10.98
N HIS A 104 1.51 -14.83 11.13
CA HIS A 104 1.32 -15.48 12.44
C HIS A 104 2.61 -15.67 13.24
N ASP A 105 3.77 -15.67 12.58
CA ASP A 105 5.03 -15.89 13.28
C ASP A 105 5.40 -14.71 14.20
N PHE A 106 5.00 -13.48 13.83
CA PHE A 106 5.34 -12.28 14.57
C PHE A 106 4.15 -11.32 14.75
N GLN A 107 3.44 -10.98 13.68
CA GLN A 107 2.49 -9.87 13.67
C GLN A 107 1.29 -10.07 14.61
N LEU A 108 0.91 -11.34 14.86
CA LEU A 108 -0.19 -11.71 15.76
C LEU A 108 0.28 -12.13 17.14
N THR A 109 1.57 -12.06 17.47
CA THR A 109 2.04 -12.33 18.82
C THR A 109 1.57 -11.24 19.77
N GLU A 110 1.13 -11.64 20.94
CA GLU A 110 0.62 -10.76 21.98
C GLU A 110 1.69 -10.47 23.04
N ASP A 111 1.71 -9.27 23.56
CA ASP A 111 2.47 -8.92 24.74
C ASP A 111 1.72 -9.27 26.04
N LYS A 112 2.27 -8.87 27.20
CA LYS A 112 1.69 -9.19 28.53
C LYS A 112 0.33 -8.53 28.76
N GLU A 113 0.05 -7.44 28.06
CA GLU A 113 -1.20 -6.71 28.11
C GLU A 113 -2.22 -7.23 27.09
N GLY A 114 -1.85 -8.22 26.27
CA GLY A 114 -2.69 -8.80 25.20
C GLY A 114 -2.70 -7.98 23.93
N GLU A 115 -1.81 -6.99 23.79
CA GLU A 115 -1.68 -6.20 22.55
C GLU A 115 -0.88 -6.98 21.51
N ARG A 116 -1.45 -7.12 20.30
CA ARG A 116 -0.76 -7.80 19.19
C ARG A 116 0.34 -6.91 18.60
N LEU A 117 1.40 -7.53 18.08
CA LEU A 117 2.55 -6.78 17.58
C LEU A 117 2.16 -5.77 16.48
N PHE A 118 1.26 -6.13 15.54
CA PHE A 118 0.84 -5.20 14.51
C PHE A 118 0.10 -3.96 15.07
N GLU A 119 -0.70 -4.13 16.13
CA GLU A 119 -1.39 -3.02 16.80
C GLU A 119 -0.38 -2.10 17.49
N LYS A 120 0.60 -2.70 18.14
CA LYS A 120 1.71 -1.97 18.75
C LYS A 120 2.52 -1.16 17.73
N VAL A 121 2.78 -1.74 16.55
CA VAL A 121 3.45 -1.03 15.45
C VAL A 121 2.62 0.18 15.02
N ILE A 122 1.33 0.01 14.75
CA ILE A 122 0.42 1.09 14.36
C ILE A 122 0.41 2.19 15.42
N ARG A 123 0.17 1.82 16.69
CA ARG A 123 0.07 2.79 17.77
C ARG A 123 1.39 3.54 18.02
N LYS A 124 2.52 2.86 17.97
CA LYS A 124 3.85 3.48 18.16
C LYS A 124 4.18 4.44 17.02
N SER A 125 3.93 4.05 15.79
CA SER A 125 4.31 4.83 14.62
C SER A 125 3.50 6.13 14.47
N GLN A 126 2.32 6.23 15.07
CA GLN A 126 1.56 7.48 15.11
C GLN A 126 2.25 8.61 15.91
N ALA A 127 3.26 8.27 16.73
CA ALA A 127 4.14 9.26 17.33
C ALA A 127 5.25 9.75 16.39
N TRP A 128 5.49 9.05 15.28
CA TRP A 128 6.53 9.37 14.30
C TRP A 128 6.01 10.16 13.10
N GLY A 129 4.75 9.88 12.71
CA GLY A 129 4.06 10.51 11.59
C GLY A 129 2.57 10.66 11.89
N SER A 130 1.84 11.23 10.95
CA SER A 130 0.40 11.48 11.06
C SER A 130 -0.40 10.85 9.94
N ALA A 131 -1.72 10.97 9.98
CA ALA A 131 -2.59 10.54 8.90
C ALA A 131 -2.37 11.31 7.58
N ASP A 132 -1.60 12.42 7.60
CA ASP A 132 -1.29 13.24 6.43
C ASP A 132 -0.01 12.81 5.69
N ASN A 133 0.80 11.92 6.29
CA ASN A 133 2.06 11.46 5.68
C ASN A 133 2.38 9.98 5.93
N MET A 134 1.49 9.25 6.62
CA MET A 134 1.67 7.83 6.91
C MET A 134 0.40 7.03 6.62
N MET A 135 0.56 5.91 5.93
CA MET A 135 -0.45 4.89 5.68
C MET A 135 0.03 3.55 6.22
N TYR A 136 -0.86 2.56 6.29
CA TYR A 136 -0.51 1.21 6.73
C TYR A 136 -0.86 0.16 5.67
N VAL A 137 0.00 -0.85 5.50
CA VAL A 137 -0.34 -2.05 4.72
C VAL A 137 -1.17 -2.98 5.58
N VAL A 138 -2.37 -3.31 5.11
CA VAL A 138 -3.28 -4.29 5.74
C VAL A 138 -3.81 -5.24 4.69
N GLY A 139 -3.50 -6.54 4.80
CA GLY A 139 -3.93 -7.54 3.84
C GLY A 139 -5.45 -7.76 3.82
N ALA A 140 -6.03 -7.87 2.63
CA ALA A 140 -7.48 -8.05 2.44
C ALA A 140 -8.05 -9.35 3.03
N THR A 141 -7.21 -10.37 3.26
CA THR A 141 -7.63 -11.64 3.89
C THR A 141 -7.89 -11.52 5.39
N GLN A 142 -7.64 -10.35 5.97
CA GLN A 142 -7.82 -10.04 7.39
C GLN A 142 -9.16 -9.32 7.67
N GLY A 143 -10.20 -9.57 6.88
CA GLY A 143 -11.47 -8.82 6.82
C GLY A 143 -12.01 -8.29 8.16
N THR A 144 -12.27 -9.17 9.14
CA THR A 144 -12.82 -8.75 10.44
C THR A 144 -11.82 -7.95 11.29
N MET A 145 -10.51 -8.12 11.06
CA MET A 145 -9.45 -7.40 11.81
C MET A 145 -9.36 -5.92 11.42
N PHE A 146 -9.99 -5.51 10.32
CA PHE A 146 -10.10 -4.10 9.98
C PHE A 146 -10.81 -3.27 11.07
N LYS A 147 -11.71 -3.87 11.85
CA LYS A 147 -12.32 -3.21 13.01
C LYS A 147 -11.28 -2.85 14.08
N ASP A 148 -10.39 -3.81 14.39
CA ASP A 148 -9.35 -3.63 15.39
C ASP A 148 -8.33 -2.59 14.90
N ILE A 149 -8.00 -2.65 13.61
CA ILE A 149 -7.09 -1.68 12.98
C ILE A 149 -7.69 -0.27 13.03
N ARG A 150 -8.99 -0.12 12.71
CA ARG A 150 -9.67 1.18 12.77
C ARG A 150 -9.78 1.73 14.19
N ALA A 151 -9.84 0.87 15.20
CA ALA A 151 -9.80 1.29 16.60
C ALA A 151 -8.45 1.94 16.98
N VAL A 152 -7.35 1.53 16.35
CA VAL A 152 -6.00 2.10 16.58
C VAL A 152 -5.59 3.14 15.53
N ALA A 153 -6.10 3.09 14.31
CA ALA A 153 -5.80 4.00 13.20
C ALA A 153 -7.09 4.46 12.51
N PRO A 154 -7.90 5.33 13.18
CA PRO A 154 -9.20 5.72 12.66
C PRO A 154 -9.13 6.49 11.35
N ASP A 155 -8.12 7.35 11.16
CA ASP A 155 -8.06 8.33 10.08
C ASP A 155 -7.02 8.00 8.99
N HIS A 156 -6.10 7.06 9.25
CA HIS A 156 -5.04 6.72 8.30
C HIS A 156 -5.58 5.95 7.09
N PHE A 157 -5.05 6.25 5.91
CA PHE A 157 -5.28 5.42 4.75
C PHE A 157 -4.64 4.04 4.92
N LEU A 158 -5.31 3.02 4.42
CA LEU A 158 -4.82 1.64 4.43
C LEU A 158 -4.57 1.19 2.99
N LEU A 159 -3.36 0.74 2.69
CA LEU A 159 -3.05 0.03 1.45
C LEU A 159 -3.45 -1.43 1.63
N VAL A 160 -4.40 -1.89 0.83
CA VAL A 160 -5.04 -3.20 1.00
C VAL A 160 -4.75 -4.12 -0.19
N PRO A 161 -3.67 -4.90 -0.13
CA PRO A 161 -3.37 -5.91 -1.15
C PRO A 161 -4.16 -7.20 -0.91
N GLY A 162 -4.42 -7.94 -2.00
CA GLY A 162 -4.93 -9.32 -1.93
C GLY A 162 -6.43 -9.48 -2.10
N VAL A 163 -7.16 -8.44 -2.50
CA VAL A 163 -8.56 -8.57 -2.89
C VAL A 163 -8.67 -9.47 -4.13
N GLY A 164 -9.65 -10.37 -4.13
CA GLY A 164 -9.92 -11.32 -5.21
C GLY A 164 -8.88 -12.43 -5.29
N ALA A 165 -7.73 -12.19 -5.91
CA ALA A 165 -6.71 -13.21 -6.22
C ALA A 165 -6.12 -13.96 -5.01
N GLN A 166 -6.21 -13.41 -3.80
CA GLN A 166 -5.79 -14.05 -2.55
C GLN A 166 -6.96 -14.46 -1.65
N GLY A 167 -8.20 -14.32 -2.14
CA GLY A 167 -9.42 -14.69 -1.42
C GLY A 167 -9.95 -13.60 -0.48
N GLY A 168 -9.39 -12.37 -0.50
CA GLY A 168 -9.92 -11.25 0.24
C GLY A 168 -11.22 -10.72 -0.38
N SER A 169 -12.23 -10.44 0.46
CA SER A 169 -13.51 -9.86 0.04
C SER A 169 -13.44 -8.33 0.06
N LEU A 170 -13.74 -7.71 -1.08
CA LEU A 170 -13.84 -6.25 -1.18
C LEU A 170 -14.92 -5.71 -0.23
N GLN A 171 -16.06 -6.38 -0.18
CA GLN A 171 -17.22 -5.97 0.64
C GLN A 171 -16.87 -5.97 2.14
N GLU A 172 -16.14 -7.00 2.63
CA GLU A 172 -15.70 -7.04 4.03
C GLU A 172 -14.68 -5.94 4.33
N VAL A 173 -13.71 -5.74 3.43
CA VAL A 173 -12.72 -4.67 3.55
C VAL A 173 -13.39 -3.31 3.61
N CYS A 174 -14.34 -3.03 2.73
CA CYS A 174 -15.10 -1.78 2.72
C CYS A 174 -15.95 -1.64 3.99
N ARG A 175 -16.71 -2.66 4.35
CA ARG A 175 -17.60 -2.64 5.52
C ARG A 175 -16.91 -2.29 6.82
N TYR A 176 -15.68 -2.79 7.02
CA TYR A 176 -14.95 -2.63 8.28
C TYR A 176 -13.78 -1.65 8.21
N GLY A 177 -13.32 -1.35 7.00
CA GLY A 177 -12.12 -0.54 6.79
C GLY A 177 -12.37 0.86 6.26
N MET A 178 -13.52 1.16 5.64
CA MET A 178 -13.82 2.49 5.13
C MET A 178 -13.98 3.51 6.25
N THR A 179 -13.56 4.74 5.97
CA THR A 179 -13.75 5.92 6.80
C THR A 179 -14.59 6.93 6.04
N ARG A 180 -14.96 8.05 6.68
CA ARG A 180 -15.65 9.16 6.03
C ARG A 180 -14.95 9.64 4.74
N ASP A 181 -13.62 9.61 4.73
CA ASP A 181 -12.78 10.05 3.60
C ASP A 181 -12.33 8.85 2.72
N CYS A 182 -13.14 7.79 2.63
CA CYS A 182 -12.81 6.49 2.05
C CYS A 182 -11.77 5.70 2.87
N GLY A 183 -10.57 6.22 3.10
CA GLY A 183 -9.51 5.65 3.93
C GLY A 183 -8.87 4.37 3.40
N LEU A 184 -9.17 3.94 2.18
CA LEU A 184 -8.68 2.69 1.58
C LEU A 184 -8.04 2.92 0.21
N LEU A 185 -6.88 2.29 -0.02
CA LEU A 185 -6.27 2.07 -1.34
C LEU A 185 -6.22 0.55 -1.59
N VAL A 186 -7.24 0.04 -2.25
CA VAL A 186 -7.32 -1.39 -2.57
C VAL A 186 -6.53 -1.67 -3.84
N ASN A 187 -5.60 -2.63 -3.81
CA ASN A 187 -4.82 -2.96 -4.99
C ASN A 187 -4.99 -4.42 -5.44
N SER A 188 -5.08 -4.61 -6.74
CA SER A 188 -5.00 -5.89 -7.43
C SER A 188 -3.83 -5.88 -8.41
N SER A 189 -3.07 -6.95 -8.49
CA SER A 189 -1.93 -7.09 -9.40
C SER A 189 -2.16 -8.24 -10.38
N ARG A 190 -2.07 -9.49 -9.91
CA ARG A 190 -2.17 -10.69 -10.76
C ARG A 190 -3.49 -10.81 -11.49
N GLY A 191 -4.60 -10.42 -10.84
CA GLY A 191 -5.94 -10.42 -11.44
C GLY A 191 -6.07 -9.46 -12.63
N ILE A 192 -5.24 -8.42 -12.67
CA ILE A 192 -5.21 -7.42 -13.75
C ILE A 192 -4.14 -7.78 -14.79
N ILE A 193 -2.85 -7.83 -14.38
CA ILE A 193 -1.75 -7.94 -15.34
C ILE A 193 -1.65 -9.30 -16.03
N TYR A 194 -2.22 -10.36 -15.46
CA TYR A 194 -2.26 -11.72 -16.01
C TYR A 194 -3.67 -12.13 -16.48
N ALA A 195 -4.54 -11.16 -16.77
CA ALA A 195 -5.88 -11.42 -17.27
C ALA A 195 -5.86 -12.10 -18.65
N SER A 196 -4.82 -11.88 -19.44
CA SER A 196 -4.53 -12.58 -20.68
C SER A 196 -3.03 -12.72 -20.90
N THR A 197 -2.61 -13.79 -21.58
CA THR A 197 -1.23 -14.02 -22.06
C THR A 197 -1.09 -13.80 -23.56
N GLY A 198 -2.17 -13.45 -24.25
CA GLY A 198 -2.23 -13.21 -25.68
C GLY A 198 -1.90 -11.75 -26.07
N GLU A 199 -2.03 -11.44 -27.35
CA GLU A 199 -1.81 -10.10 -27.90
C GLU A 199 -2.80 -9.06 -27.35
N ASP A 200 -3.93 -9.51 -26.81
CA ASP A 200 -4.96 -8.69 -26.19
C ASP A 200 -4.69 -8.34 -24.72
N PHE A 201 -3.51 -8.66 -24.18
CA PHE A 201 -3.18 -8.53 -22.77
C PHE A 201 -3.52 -7.15 -22.16
N ALA A 202 -3.26 -6.08 -22.90
CA ALA A 202 -3.53 -4.72 -22.43
C ALA A 202 -5.04 -4.45 -22.31
N ARG A 203 -5.84 -4.92 -23.29
CA ARG A 203 -7.31 -4.77 -23.25
C ARG A 203 -7.92 -5.64 -22.16
N ALA A 204 -7.45 -6.86 -21.99
CA ALA A 204 -7.90 -7.74 -20.93
C ALA A 204 -7.58 -7.17 -19.52
N ALA A 205 -6.39 -6.60 -19.35
CA ALA A 205 -6.02 -5.92 -18.12
C ALA A 205 -6.91 -4.69 -17.83
N ALA A 206 -7.19 -3.88 -18.86
CA ALA A 206 -8.09 -2.72 -18.74
C ALA A 206 -9.49 -3.15 -18.31
N ALA A 207 -10.06 -4.19 -18.93
CA ALA A 207 -11.38 -4.72 -18.57
C ALA A 207 -11.44 -5.20 -17.12
N LYS A 208 -10.39 -5.87 -16.61
CA LYS A 208 -10.33 -6.28 -15.20
C LYS A 208 -10.14 -5.12 -14.23
N ALA A 209 -9.46 -4.08 -14.63
CA ALA A 209 -9.37 -2.86 -13.83
C ALA A 209 -10.73 -2.14 -13.78
N GLU A 210 -11.45 -2.07 -14.89
CA GLU A 210 -12.79 -1.48 -14.99
C GLU A 210 -13.81 -2.24 -14.13
N GLU A 211 -13.82 -3.59 -14.18
CA GLU A 211 -14.69 -4.42 -13.32
C GLU A 211 -14.45 -4.08 -11.83
N LEU A 212 -13.20 -4.06 -11.39
CA LEU A 212 -12.86 -3.78 -10.00
C LEU A 212 -13.20 -2.33 -9.60
N GLN A 213 -12.98 -1.38 -10.50
CA GLN A 213 -13.36 0.02 -10.29
C GLN A 213 -14.86 0.17 -10.11
N ALA A 214 -15.67 -0.53 -10.91
CA ALA A 214 -17.14 -0.52 -10.79
C ALA A 214 -17.61 -1.11 -9.45
N GLU A 215 -17.00 -2.20 -8.99
CA GLU A 215 -17.28 -2.76 -7.66
C GLU A 215 -16.95 -1.77 -6.53
N MET A 216 -15.79 -1.09 -6.62
CA MET A 216 -15.38 -0.07 -5.64
C MET A 216 -16.31 1.15 -5.64
N ALA A 217 -16.75 1.59 -6.81
CA ALA A 217 -17.68 2.70 -6.94
C ALA A 217 -19.02 2.39 -6.24
N ALA A 218 -19.54 1.17 -6.42
CA ALA A 218 -20.76 0.73 -5.74
C ALA A 218 -20.63 0.73 -4.19
N GLU A 219 -19.47 0.34 -3.66
CA GLU A 219 -19.21 0.39 -2.21
C GLU A 219 -19.10 1.85 -1.71
N LEU A 220 -18.51 2.75 -2.49
CA LEU A 220 -18.47 4.19 -2.15
C LEU A 220 -19.85 4.80 -2.13
N ASP A 221 -20.71 4.50 -3.11
CA ASP A 221 -22.10 4.98 -3.17
C ASP A 221 -22.93 4.47 -1.98
N ASN A 222 -22.75 3.18 -1.61
CA ASN A 222 -23.38 2.59 -0.46
C ASN A 222 -22.99 3.28 0.86
N MET A 223 -21.73 3.66 1.00
CA MET A 223 -21.23 4.37 2.18
C MET A 223 -21.85 5.77 2.28
N GLN A 224 -21.89 6.51 1.17
CA GLN A 224 -22.45 7.87 1.13
C GLN A 224 -23.97 7.87 1.43
N ALA A 225 -24.68 6.82 1.05
CA ALA A 225 -26.13 6.68 1.33
C ALA A 225 -26.44 6.38 2.79
N GLN A 226 -25.46 5.95 3.60
CA GLN A 226 -25.62 5.57 5.01
C GLN A 226 -25.15 6.66 6.00
N GLY A 227 -24.50 7.71 5.54
CA GLY A 227 -23.98 8.84 6.33
C GLY A 227 -24.81 10.09 6.19
#